data_68b327f224c61abb9750cf41874e07ca
#
_entry.id   68b327f224c61abb9750cf41874e07ca
#
_cell.length_a   1.000
_cell.length_b   1.000
_cell.length_c   1.000
_cell.angle_alpha   90.00
_cell.angle_beta   90.00
_cell.angle_gamma   90.00
#
_symmetry.space_group_name_H-M   'P 1'
#
loop_
_entity.id
_entity.type
_entity.pdbx_description
1 polymer ?
#
loop_
_entity_poly.entity_id
_entity_poly.type
_entity_poly.pdbx_seq_one_letter_code
_entity_poly.pdbx_strand_id
1 'polypeptide(L)'
;MRALPPLPSEDLRHVLVHTLPLWDQARGGRIFVTGATGFFGIWLLESFALANKSLNLGAKLVGLSREPDAFYAKAPHLVQESSIALHRGDVRDFDFPRGSFTHVIHVGTTSSAPVPPSEMLDTIIRGTKRTLEFAVAAGAKRFLFVSSGAVYGKQPPELTHIPETYGGSPDLMDANSAYGEGKRVGELLCAIAHQEHGLEATIARCFAFVGPHLPLDAHFAMGNFIRDAMKGEPIKVKDGTPYRSYLYAADLAIWLWTILFAGWSCHPYNVGSNQGLPISDLAKLVALQLQVFPRPDVVTFGKSGDIAASPRYIPGITRAKEELGLAVEVSLDHAIQKTANWVKAFA
;
A
#
# COMPACT_ATOMS: atom_id res chain seq x y z
N MET A 1 -0.04 16.29 -19.90
CA MET A 1 -0.08 15.19 -18.91
C MET A 1 -1.54 14.89 -18.64
N ARG A 2 -1.97 13.63 -18.70
CA ARG A 2 -3.38 13.27 -18.49
C ARG A 2 -3.73 13.42 -17.01
N ALA A 3 -4.91 13.96 -16.69
CA ALA A 3 -5.36 14.09 -15.30
C ALA A 3 -5.57 12.70 -14.68
N LEU A 4 -5.24 12.58 -13.39
CA LEU A 4 -5.59 11.41 -12.58
C LEU A 4 -7.09 11.51 -12.25
N PRO A 5 -7.88 10.51 -12.65
CA PRO A 5 -9.30 10.53 -12.34
C PRO A 5 -9.53 10.24 -10.85
N PRO A 6 -10.63 10.75 -10.26
CA PRO A 6 -10.98 10.44 -8.89
C PRO A 6 -11.28 8.95 -8.72
N LEU A 7 -11.16 8.48 -7.50
CA LEU A 7 -11.57 7.12 -7.12
C LEU A 7 -13.08 6.93 -7.27
N PRO A 8 -13.56 5.72 -7.53
CA PRO A 8 -15.00 5.46 -7.59
C PRO A 8 -15.69 5.83 -6.28
N SER A 9 -16.77 6.58 -6.36
CA SER A 9 -17.51 7.06 -5.17
C SER A 9 -18.10 5.92 -4.34
N GLU A 10 -18.38 4.78 -4.96
CA GLU A 10 -18.82 3.56 -4.26
C GLU A 10 -17.72 2.97 -3.39
N ASP A 11 -16.47 2.96 -3.90
CA ASP A 11 -15.32 2.46 -3.15
C ASP A 11 -14.97 3.38 -1.98
N LEU A 12 -15.03 4.68 -2.19
CA LEU A 12 -14.82 5.64 -1.10
C LEU A 12 -15.90 5.53 -0.02
N ARG A 13 -17.17 5.29 -0.40
CA ARG A 13 -18.24 5.01 0.57
C ARG A 13 -18.02 3.70 1.30
N HIS A 14 -17.55 2.67 0.59
CA HIS A 14 -17.18 1.40 1.20
C HIS A 14 -16.12 1.60 2.29
N VAL A 15 -15.05 2.35 2.00
CA VAL A 15 -14.03 2.70 3.00
C VAL A 15 -14.65 3.44 4.18
N LEU A 16 -15.47 4.46 3.93
CA LEU A 16 -16.10 5.26 4.99
C LEU A 16 -16.96 4.40 5.92
N VAL A 17 -17.82 3.54 5.38
CA VAL A 17 -18.71 2.67 6.17
C VAL A 17 -17.93 1.76 7.11
N HIS A 18 -16.86 1.12 6.62
CA HIS A 18 -16.05 0.20 7.41
C HIS A 18 -15.12 0.88 8.43
N THR A 19 -14.89 2.18 8.27
CA THR A 19 -14.02 2.95 9.19
C THR A 19 -14.78 3.97 10.03
N LEU A 20 -16.11 4.03 9.91
CA LEU A 20 -16.95 5.05 10.51
C LEU A 20 -16.67 5.31 12.00
N PRO A 21 -16.60 4.29 12.89
CA PRO A 21 -16.42 4.51 14.34
C PRO A 21 -15.02 5.01 14.71
N LEU A 22 -14.06 5.01 13.77
CA LEU A 22 -12.66 5.31 14.07
C LEU A 22 -12.33 6.80 13.91
N TRP A 23 -13.09 7.52 13.09
CA TRP A 23 -12.76 8.86 12.64
C TRP A 23 -12.85 9.95 13.71
N ASP A 24 -13.52 9.69 14.82
CA ASP A 24 -13.54 10.65 15.94
C ASP A 24 -12.14 10.91 16.52
N GLN A 25 -11.20 9.96 16.38
CA GLN A 25 -9.80 10.15 16.75
C GLN A 25 -9.07 11.20 15.91
N ALA A 26 -9.55 11.46 14.70
CA ALA A 26 -8.98 12.49 13.82
C ALA A 26 -9.67 13.86 13.97
N ARG A 27 -10.77 13.96 14.73
CA ARG A 27 -11.57 15.19 14.86
C ARG A 27 -10.75 16.39 15.33
N GLY A 28 -10.77 17.48 14.55
CA GLY A 28 -9.99 18.69 14.80
C GLY A 28 -8.49 18.50 14.67
N GLY A 29 -8.02 17.29 14.36
CA GLY A 29 -6.61 16.94 14.28
C GLY A 29 -5.94 17.28 12.95
N ARG A 30 -4.62 17.06 12.92
CA ARG A 30 -3.82 17.15 11.69
C ARG A 30 -3.09 15.83 11.46
N ILE A 31 -3.20 15.32 10.24
CA ILE A 31 -2.55 14.09 9.79
C ILE A 31 -1.45 14.45 8.82
N PHE A 32 -0.26 13.88 8.98
CA PHE A 32 0.83 14.00 8.01
C PHE A 32 1.03 12.67 7.29
N VAL A 33 1.20 12.72 5.96
CA VAL A 33 1.34 11.51 5.14
C VAL A 33 2.54 11.64 4.22
N THR A 34 3.55 10.78 4.36
CA THR A 34 4.60 10.65 3.34
C THR A 34 4.14 9.68 2.25
N GLY A 35 4.67 9.85 1.03
CA GLY A 35 4.21 9.03 -0.09
C GLY A 35 2.77 9.32 -0.53
N ALA A 36 2.23 10.48 -0.17
CA ALA A 36 0.87 10.91 -0.39
C ALA A 36 0.43 10.92 -1.86
N THR A 37 1.37 11.08 -2.78
CA THR A 37 1.10 11.17 -4.22
C THR A 37 1.21 9.83 -4.97
N GLY A 38 1.50 8.75 -4.24
CA GLY A 38 1.57 7.39 -4.77
C GLY A 38 0.25 6.64 -4.71
N PHE A 39 0.26 5.37 -5.13
CA PHE A 39 -0.92 4.51 -5.16
C PHE A 39 -1.66 4.47 -3.80
N PHE A 40 -0.99 4.14 -2.71
CA PHE A 40 -1.59 4.13 -1.36
C PHE A 40 -2.01 5.53 -0.92
N GLY A 41 -1.16 6.52 -1.20
CA GLY A 41 -1.41 7.90 -0.81
C GLY A 41 -2.69 8.46 -1.37
N ILE A 42 -2.99 8.24 -2.65
CA ILE A 42 -4.22 8.72 -3.29
C ILE A 42 -5.46 8.12 -2.59
N TRP A 43 -5.44 6.83 -2.27
CA TRP A 43 -6.53 6.18 -1.53
C TRP A 43 -6.72 6.78 -0.14
N LEU A 44 -5.63 7.09 0.56
CA LEU A 44 -5.70 7.76 1.86
C LEU A 44 -6.20 9.21 1.72
N LEU A 45 -5.75 9.98 0.73
CA LEU A 45 -6.18 11.35 0.52
C LEU A 45 -7.68 11.43 0.23
N GLU A 46 -8.18 10.64 -0.72
CA GLU A 46 -9.57 10.71 -1.14
C GLU A 46 -10.54 10.12 -0.10
N SER A 47 -10.17 9.02 0.56
CA SER A 47 -10.98 8.48 1.65
C SER A 47 -11.03 9.42 2.86
N PHE A 48 -9.90 10.09 3.20
CA PHE A 48 -9.89 11.15 4.20
C PHE A 48 -10.82 12.31 3.82
N ALA A 49 -10.73 12.81 2.58
CA ALA A 49 -11.58 13.92 2.11
C ALA A 49 -13.06 13.61 2.28
N LEU A 50 -13.49 12.40 1.86
CA LEU A 50 -14.87 11.96 2.04
C LEU A 50 -15.26 11.86 3.51
N ALA A 51 -14.44 11.23 4.34
CA ALA A 51 -14.72 11.08 5.78
C ALA A 51 -14.79 12.44 6.47
N ASN A 52 -13.83 13.33 6.21
CA ASN A 52 -13.77 14.67 6.80
C ASN A 52 -15.02 15.49 6.49
N LYS A 53 -15.48 15.44 5.24
CA LYS A 53 -16.69 16.12 4.78
C LYS A 53 -17.95 15.49 5.35
N SER A 54 -18.10 14.17 5.25
CA SER A 54 -19.32 13.46 5.64
C SER A 54 -19.57 13.48 7.14
N LEU A 55 -18.51 13.51 7.95
CA LEU A 55 -18.57 13.45 9.42
C LEU A 55 -18.30 14.81 10.09
N ASN A 56 -18.10 15.87 9.31
CA ASN A 56 -17.75 17.20 9.82
C ASN A 56 -16.59 17.14 10.82
N LEU A 57 -15.49 16.46 10.46
CA LEU A 57 -14.38 16.24 11.39
C LEU A 57 -13.60 17.52 11.69
N GLY A 58 -13.57 18.50 10.77
CA GLY A 58 -12.74 19.69 10.89
C GLY A 58 -11.23 19.37 10.90
N ALA A 59 -10.85 18.18 10.42
CA ALA A 59 -9.48 17.72 10.37
C ALA A 59 -8.74 18.27 9.15
N LYS A 60 -7.41 18.24 9.19
CA LYS A 60 -6.54 18.62 8.07
C LYS A 60 -5.57 17.49 7.76
N LEU A 61 -5.23 17.32 6.48
CA LEU A 61 -4.21 16.38 6.04
C LEU A 61 -3.13 17.13 5.25
N VAL A 62 -1.86 16.86 5.58
CA VAL A 62 -0.70 17.39 4.87
C VAL A 62 0.10 16.23 4.28
N GLY A 63 0.16 16.18 2.97
CA GLY A 63 0.93 15.17 2.23
C GLY A 63 2.33 15.67 1.87
N LEU A 64 3.36 14.86 2.07
CA LEU A 64 4.71 15.15 1.58
C LEU A 64 4.82 14.82 0.10
N SER A 65 5.35 15.76 -0.68
CA SER A 65 5.63 15.57 -2.11
C SER A 65 6.89 16.31 -2.53
N ARG A 66 7.71 15.67 -3.36
CA ARG A 66 8.84 16.36 -4.00
C ARG A 66 8.38 17.43 -4.99
N GLU A 67 7.27 17.18 -5.66
CA GLU A 67 6.71 18.04 -6.69
C GLU A 67 5.20 18.27 -6.50
N PRO A 68 4.79 19.09 -5.51
CA PRO A 68 3.37 19.36 -5.25
C PRO A 68 2.61 19.88 -6.47
N ASP A 69 3.20 20.83 -7.21
CA ASP A 69 2.55 21.46 -8.35
C ASP A 69 2.27 20.45 -9.49
N ALA A 70 3.22 19.53 -9.73
CA ALA A 70 3.04 18.46 -10.69
C ALA A 70 1.94 17.48 -10.29
N PHE A 71 1.78 17.21 -8.99
CA PHE A 71 0.67 16.39 -8.50
C PHE A 71 -0.67 17.11 -8.62
N TYR A 72 -0.74 18.37 -8.25
CA TYR A 72 -1.97 19.16 -8.37
C TYR A 72 -2.42 19.29 -9.83
N ALA A 73 -1.49 19.45 -10.77
CA ALA A 73 -1.82 19.44 -12.19
C ALA A 73 -2.42 18.11 -12.68
N LYS A 74 -2.03 16.98 -12.03
CA LYS A 74 -2.57 15.64 -12.33
C LYS A 74 -3.89 15.35 -11.62
N ALA A 75 -4.04 15.81 -10.38
CA ALA A 75 -5.19 15.51 -9.52
C ALA A 75 -5.95 16.80 -9.14
N PRO A 76 -6.57 17.51 -10.10
CA PRO A 76 -7.21 18.80 -9.87
C PRO A 76 -8.39 18.72 -8.89
N HIS A 77 -9.04 17.57 -8.77
CA HIS A 77 -10.10 17.34 -7.78
C HIS A 77 -9.60 17.42 -6.33
N LEU A 78 -8.34 17.04 -6.07
CA LEU A 78 -7.73 17.15 -4.74
C LEU A 78 -7.25 18.58 -4.41
N VAL A 79 -6.99 19.42 -5.44
CA VAL A 79 -6.63 20.84 -5.22
C VAL A 79 -7.79 21.62 -4.57
N GLN A 80 -9.02 21.26 -4.91
CA GLN A 80 -10.24 21.92 -4.41
C GLN A 80 -10.58 21.53 -2.96
N GLU A 81 -9.94 20.47 -2.44
CA GLU A 81 -10.17 20.00 -1.07
C GLU A 81 -9.38 20.84 -0.07
N SER A 82 -10.04 21.87 0.49
CA SER A 82 -9.41 22.79 1.45
C SER A 82 -8.87 22.13 2.72
N SER A 83 -9.23 20.87 2.98
CA SER A 83 -8.75 20.05 4.09
C SER A 83 -7.43 19.33 3.77
N ILE A 84 -6.99 19.34 2.51
CA ILE A 84 -5.76 18.68 2.05
C ILE A 84 -4.77 19.74 1.55
N ALA A 85 -3.53 19.63 1.99
CA ALA A 85 -2.41 20.43 1.50
C ALA A 85 -1.20 19.54 1.20
N LEU A 86 -0.34 19.96 0.28
CA LEU A 86 0.93 19.30 0.06
C LEU A 86 2.08 20.16 0.59
N HIS A 87 3.01 19.50 1.26
CA HIS A 87 4.27 20.06 1.72
C HIS A 87 5.40 19.62 0.79
N ARG A 88 6.20 20.56 0.29
CA ARG A 88 7.32 20.25 -0.61
C ARG A 88 8.50 19.71 0.19
N GLY A 89 9.04 18.56 -0.21
CA GLY A 89 10.25 17.99 0.39
C GLY A 89 10.52 16.56 -0.06
N ASP A 90 11.79 16.15 0.09
CA ASP A 90 12.20 14.75 -0.01
C ASP A 90 12.05 14.10 1.37
N VAL A 91 11.63 12.85 1.41
CA VAL A 91 11.36 12.12 2.66
C VAL A 91 12.60 12.00 3.55
N ARG A 92 13.81 12.08 2.98
CA ARG A 92 15.08 11.95 3.69
C ARG A 92 15.50 13.19 4.48
N ASP A 93 14.99 14.39 4.09
CA ASP A 93 15.51 15.67 4.61
C ASP A 93 14.50 16.84 4.58
N PHE A 94 13.21 16.57 4.39
CA PHE A 94 12.19 17.63 4.35
C PHE A 94 12.22 18.52 5.58
N ASP A 95 11.97 19.81 5.39
CA ASP A 95 11.73 20.75 6.48
C ASP A 95 10.43 20.41 7.20
N PHE A 96 10.44 20.43 8.51
CA PHE A 96 9.25 20.08 9.29
C PHE A 96 8.14 21.11 9.09
N PRO A 97 6.95 20.69 8.62
CA PRO A 97 5.81 21.59 8.55
C PRO A 97 5.44 22.10 9.94
N ARG A 98 5.13 23.39 10.02
CA ARG A 98 4.84 24.08 11.29
C ARG A 98 3.54 23.59 11.94
N GLY A 99 3.52 23.64 13.27
CA GLY A 99 2.39 23.32 14.13
C GLY A 99 2.33 21.85 14.52
N SER A 100 1.39 21.50 15.39
CA SER A 100 1.21 20.14 15.90
C SER A 100 0.52 19.25 14.89
N PHE A 101 0.83 17.95 14.95
CA PHE A 101 0.15 16.89 14.21
C PHE A 101 -0.27 15.80 15.17
N THR A 102 -1.46 15.26 14.99
CA THR A 102 -1.99 14.21 15.86
C THR A 102 -1.60 12.82 15.38
N HIS A 103 -1.48 12.64 14.07
CA HIS A 103 -1.18 11.37 13.43
C HIS A 103 -0.18 11.55 12.31
N VAL A 104 0.69 10.56 12.13
CA VAL A 104 1.64 10.49 11.01
C VAL A 104 1.52 9.14 10.33
N ILE A 105 1.46 9.13 9.00
CA ILE A 105 1.47 7.91 8.18
C ILE A 105 2.70 7.95 7.29
N HIS A 106 3.58 7.00 7.47
CA HIS A 106 4.77 6.83 6.63
C HIS A 106 4.52 5.70 5.62
N VAL A 107 3.96 6.07 4.46
CA VAL A 107 3.50 5.09 3.47
C VAL A 107 4.64 4.49 2.69
N GLY A 108 5.63 5.19 2.36
CA GLY A 108 6.56 4.53 1.52
C GLY A 108 7.69 5.35 0.96
N THR A 109 8.53 4.64 0.33
CA THR A 109 9.86 5.06 -0.03
C THR A 109 10.26 4.61 -1.42
N THR A 110 9.41 3.86 -2.11
CA THR A 110 9.74 3.35 -3.45
C THR A 110 9.05 4.18 -4.52
N SER A 111 9.83 4.64 -5.49
CA SER A 111 9.27 5.05 -6.77
C SER A 111 8.89 3.80 -7.59
N SER A 112 7.97 3.96 -8.53
CA SER A 112 7.67 2.92 -9.52
C SER A 112 8.84 2.63 -10.47
N ALA A 113 9.85 3.48 -10.49
CA ALA A 113 11.07 3.30 -11.28
C ALA A 113 12.10 2.46 -10.50
N PRO A 114 12.87 1.61 -11.18
CA PRO A 114 13.99 0.90 -10.57
C PRO A 114 15.02 1.90 -10.02
N VAL A 115 15.45 1.70 -8.78
CA VAL A 115 16.53 2.45 -8.15
C VAL A 115 17.62 1.50 -7.68
N PRO A 116 18.89 1.92 -7.61
CA PRO A 116 19.98 1.09 -7.07
C PRO A 116 19.66 0.63 -5.65
N PRO A 117 20.05 -0.58 -5.24
CA PRO A 117 19.84 -1.11 -3.88
C PRO A 117 20.34 -0.17 -2.78
N SER A 118 21.49 0.48 -2.99
CA SER A 118 22.05 1.45 -2.03
C SER A 118 21.17 2.68 -1.85
N GLU A 119 20.62 3.23 -2.93
CA GLU A 119 19.69 4.36 -2.88
C GLU A 119 18.35 3.96 -2.25
N MET A 120 17.88 2.74 -2.56
CA MET A 120 16.67 2.17 -1.94
C MET A 120 16.84 2.11 -0.42
N LEU A 121 17.94 1.54 0.05
CA LEU A 121 18.23 1.37 1.47
C LEU A 121 18.36 2.73 2.17
N ASP A 122 19.13 3.67 1.59
CA ASP A 122 19.30 5.04 2.12
C ASP A 122 17.94 5.74 2.25
N THR A 123 17.12 5.68 1.21
CA THR A 123 15.80 6.32 1.21
C THR A 123 14.89 5.74 2.29
N ILE A 124 14.87 4.43 2.47
CA ILE A 124 14.04 3.78 3.49
C ILE A 124 14.51 4.17 4.89
N ILE A 125 15.79 4.02 5.18
CA ILE A 125 16.31 4.23 6.54
C ILE A 125 16.23 5.72 6.92
N ARG A 126 16.79 6.61 6.09
CA ARG A 126 16.77 8.06 6.38
C ARG A 126 15.36 8.61 6.37
N GLY A 127 14.54 8.19 5.40
CA GLY A 127 13.16 8.64 5.31
C GLY A 127 12.33 8.23 6.52
N THR A 128 12.47 7.00 6.99
CA THR A 128 11.78 6.52 8.20
C THR A 128 12.27 7.28 9.43
N LYS A 129 13.59 7.42 9.62
CA LYS A 129 14.17 8.17 10.73
C LYS A 129 13.67 9.60 10.74
N ARG A 130 13.76 10.32 9.60
CA ARG A 130 13.30 11.71 9.47
C ARG A 130 11.82 11.88 9.78
N THR A 131 10.99 10.92 9.33
CA THR A 131 9.54 10.98 9.57
C THR A 131 9.19 10.70 11.03
N LEU A 132 9.93 9.82 11.72
CA LEU A 132 9.78 9.59 13.17
C LEU A 132 10.23 10.82 13.99
N GLU A 133 11.38 11.41 13.66
CA GLU A 133 11.85 12.67 14.27
C GLU A 133 10.80 13.78 14.13
N PHE A 134 10.20 13.90 12.95
CA PHE A 134 9.09 14.83 12.73
C PHE A 134 7.88 14.49 13.62
N ALA A 135 7.46 13.22 13.67
CA ALA A 135 6.30 12.80 14.46
C ALA A 135 6.48 13.16 15.94
N VAL A 136 7.66 12.91 16.52
CA VAL A 136 7.99 13.26 17.90
C VAL A 136 7.99 14.79 18.07
N ALA A 137 8.67 15.53 17.21
CA ALA A 137 8.77 16.99 17.30
C ALA A 137 7.41 17.70 17.13
N ALA A 138 6.52 17.14 16.32
CA ALA A 138 5.18 17.66 16.07
C ALA A 138 4.15 17.26 17.15
N GLY A 139 4.53 16.43 18.12
CA GLY A 139 3.66 15.95 19.19
C GLY A 139 2.62 14.94 18.71
N ALA A 140 2.94 14.17 17.68
CA ALA A 140 2.05 13.13 17.18
C ALA A 140 1.80 12.07 18.25
N LYS A 141 0.54 11.66 18.39
CA LYS A 141 0.16 10.58 19.30
C LYS A 141 0.38 9.23 18.65
N ARG A 142 0.04 9.10 17.38
CA ARG A 142 0.09 7.83 16.64
C ARG A 142 0.91 7.97 15.34
N PHE A 143 1.64 6.93 15.04
CA PHE A 143 2.46 6.78 13.85
C PHE A 143 2.15 5.44 13.17
N LEU A 144 1.79 5.45 11.89
CA LEU A 144 1.66 4.23 11.10
C LEU A 144 2.88 4.09 10.17
N PHE A 145 3.63 3.02 10.36
CA PHE A 145 4.67 2.60 9.43
C PHE A 145 4.13 1.59 8.42
N VAL A 146 4.09 1.95 7.15
CA VAL A 146 3.77 1.01 6.08
C VAL A 146 5.02 0.21 5.73
N SER A 147 5.15 -0.94 6.36
CA SER A 147 6.16 -1.94 6.13
C SER A 147 5.79 -2.85 4.94
N SER A 148 6.42 -3.99 4.82
CA SER A 148 6.20 -4.93 3.71
C SER A 148 6.35 -6.37 4.18
N GLY A 149 5.65 -7.30 3.54
CA GLY A 149 5.91 -8.73 3.68
C GLY A 149 7.32 -9.15 3.24
N ALA A 150 8.06 -8.28 2.54
CA ALA A 150 9.47 -8.53 2.19
C ALA A 150 10.37 -8.65 3.42
N VAL A 151 9.94 -8.18 4.60
CA VAL A 151 10.68 -8.33 5.87
C VAL A 151 10.90 -9.79 6.26
N TYR A 152 10.06 -10.68 5.77
CA TYR A 152 10.14 -12.12 6.07
C TYR A 152 11.16 -12.89 5.22
N GLY A 153 11.68 -12.29 4.15
CA GLY A 153 12.47 -13.00 3.16
C GLY A 153 11.65 -14.02 2.37
N LYS A 154 12.24 -15.13 2.03
CA LYS A 154 11.58 -16.22 1.30
C LYS A 154 10.61 -16.97 2.24
N GLN A 155 9.38 -17.15 1.80
CA GLN A 155 8.41 -17.98 2.51
C GLN A 155 8.82 -19.44 2.40
N PRO A 156 8.99 -20.17 3.54
CA PRO A 156 9.28 -21.59 3.53
C PRO A 156 8.17 -22.41 2.86
N PRO A 157 8.50 -23.47 2.13
CA PRO A 157 7.50 -24.30 1.43
C PRO A 157 6.44 -24.92 2.34
N GLU A 158 6.80 -25.21 3.60
CA GLU A 158 5.91 -25.77 4.62
C GLU A 158 4.90 -24.76 5.16
N LEU A 159 5.17 -23.46 5.02
CA LEU A 159 4.21 -22.41 5.39
C LEU A 159 3.32 -22.06 4.20
N THR A 160 2.06 -22.38 4.29
CA THR A 160 1.08 -21.95 3.27
C THR A 160 0.80 -20.45 3.35
N HIS A 161 0.85 -19.88 4.56
CA HIS A 161 0.64 -18.46 4.88
C HIS A 161 1.69 -18.02 5.90
N ILE A 162 2.27 -16.85 5.73
CA ILE A 162 3.26 -16.31 6.67
C ILE A 162 2.53 -15.61 7.82
N PRO A 163 2.62 -16.10 9.07
CA PRO A 163 2.08 -15.37 10.23
C PRO A 163 3.06 -14.27 10.68
N GLU A 164 2.57 -13.28 11.41
CA GLU A 164 3.39 -12.19 11.94
C GLU A 164 4.46 -12.65 12.94
N THR A 165 4.29 -13.82 13.51
CA THR A 165 5.25 -14.47 14.43
C THR A 165 6.41 -15.16 13.71
N TYR A 166 6.37 -15.28 12.38
CA TYR A 166 7.48 -15.88 11.63
C TYR A 166 8.72 -14.99 11.69
N GLY A 167 9.81 -15.53 12.23
CA GLY A 167 11.07 -14.82 12.46
C GLY A 167 12.05 -14.83 11.28
N GLY A 168 11.63 -15.18 10.05
CA GLY A 168 12.50 -15.18 8.88
C GLY A 168 12.99 -13.80 8.47
N SER A 169 14.00 -13.77 7.61
CA SER A 169 14.59 -12.53 7.11
C SER A 169 15.09 -12.72 5.67
N PRO A 170 15.29 -11.64 4.92
CA PRO A 170 16.02 -11.65 3.67
C PRO A 170 17.48 -12.08 3.87
N ASP A 171 18.13 -12.52 2.79
CA ASP A 171 19.56 -12.86 2.79
C ASP A 171 20.39 -11.56 2.77
N LEU A 172 21.20 -11.34 3.78
CA LEU A 172 22.07 -10.16 3.90
C LEU A 172 23.17 -10.08 2.84
N MET A 173 23.53 -11.20 2.21
CA MET A 173 24.56 -11.23 1.15
C MET A 173 23.96 -11.00 -0.24
N ASP A 174 22.64 -10.93 -0.38
CA ASP A 174 21.96 -10.56 -1.62
C ASP A 174 21.61 -9.07 -1.60
N ALA A 175 22.21 -8.27 -2.49
CA ALA A 175 21.92 -6.84 -2.60
C ALA A 175 20.44 -6.55 -2.90
N ASN A 176 19.69 -7.49 -3.49
CA ASN A 176 18.24 -7.34 -3.72
C ASN A 176 17.43 -7.36 -2.42
N SER A 177 18.03 -7.76 -1.31
CA SER A 177 17.45 -7.70 0.03
C SER A 177 17.33 -6.28 0.60
N ALA A 178 17.95 -5.27 -0.04
CA ALA A 178 17.99 -3.89 0.44
C ALA A 178 16.59 -3.32 0.81
N TYR A 179 15.56 -3.66 0.03
CA TYR A 179 14.19 -3.25 0.34
C TYR A 179 13.66 -3.92 1.62
N GLY A 180 13.75 -5.23 1.71
CA GLY A 180 13.27 -5.99 2.86
C GLY A 180 14.01 -5.64 4.15
N GLU A 181 15.33 -5.56 4.08
CA GLU A 181 16.17 -5.18 5.24
C GLU A 181 15.96 -3.72 5.64
N GLY A 182 15.82 -2.81 4.68
CA GLY A 182 15.47 -1.42 4.98
C GLY A 182 14.13 -1.33 5.74
N LYS A 183 13.11 -2.10 5.34
CA LYS A 183 11.82 -2.15 6.05
C LYS A 183 11.97 -2.76 7.46
N ARG A 184 12.81 -3.80 7.64
CA ARG A 184 13.12 -4.36 8.97
C ARG A 184 13.76 -3.31 9.89
N VAL A 185 14.74 -2.56 9.38
CA VAL A 185 15.34 -1.42 10.12
C VAL A 185 14.27 -0.36 10.43
N GLY A 186 13.35 -0.08 9.51
CA GLY A 186 12.24 0.84 9.75
C GLY A 186 11.31 0.39 10.90
N GLU A 187 10.99 -0.90 11.00
CA GLU A 187 10.23 -1.45 12.13
C GLU A 187 11.00 -1.32 13.45
N LEU A 188 12.32 -1.55 13.44
CA LEU A 188 13.17 -1.35 14.61
C LEU A 188 13.21 0.13 15.05
N LEU A 189 13.31 1.07 14.11
CA LEU A 189 13.26 2.50 14.39
C LEU A 189 11.91 2.91 15.03
N CYS A 190 10.80 2.29 14.62
CA CYS A 190 9.50 2.48 15.26
C CYS A 190 9.50 2.00 16.73
N ALA A 191 10.09 0.83 17.00
CA ALA A 191 10.20 0.31 18.35
C ALA A 191 11.07 1.20 19.25
N ILE A 192 12.18 1.72 18.72
CA ILE A 192 13.05 2.68 19.41
C ILE A 192 12.27 3.98 19.74
N ALA A 193 11.57 4.56 18.76
CA ALA A 193 10.79 5.78 18.97
C ALA A 193 9.65 5.57 19.99
N HIS A 194 9.05 4.40 20.03
CA HIS A 194 8.08 4.05 21.07
C HIS A 194 8.73 4.00 22.45
N GLN A 195 9.87 3.33 22.58
CA GLN A 195 10.56 3.18 23.85
C GLN A 195 11.13 4.50 24.39
N GLU A 196 11.71 5.33 23.53
CA GLU A 196 12.39 6.55 23.94
C GLU A 196 11.46 7.76 24.11
N HIS A 197 10.36 7.79 23.33
CA HIS A 197 9.48 8.96 23.24
C HIS A 197 8.00 8.67 23.53
N GLY A 198 7.62 7.41 23.78
CA GLY A 198 6.24 7.03 24.00
C GLY A 198 5.33 7.16 22.76
N LEU A 199 5.93 7.29 21.55
CA LEU A 199 5.16 7.37 20.31
C LEU A 199 4.44 6.04 20.05
N GLU A 200 3.11 6.07 19.89
CA GLU A 200 2.36 4.88 19.52
C GLU A 200 2.59 4.54 18.05
N ALA A 201 3.57 3.67 17.79
CA ALA A 201 3.99 3.29 16.45
C ALA A 201 3.35 1.94 16.04
N THR A 202 2.40 1.98 15.12
CA THR A 202 1.76 0.80 14.54
C THR A 202 2.44 0.40 13.22
N ILE A 203 2.39 -0.88 12.85
CA ILE A 203 3.14 -1.43 11.72
C ILE A 203 2.20 -2.22 10.82
N ALA A 204 2.15 -1.87 9.53
CA ALA A 204 1.40 -2.58 8.50
C ALA A 204 2.37 -3.27 7.52
N ARG A 205 2.52 -4.60 7.59
CA ARG A 205 3.32 -5.41 6.65
C ARG A 205 2.50 -5.69 5.40
N CYS A 206 2.63 -4.82 4.41
CA CYS A 206 1.86 -4.87 3.17
C CYS A 206 2.41 -5.89 2.18
N PHE A 207 1.50 -6.66 1.53
CA PHE A 207 1.84 -7.69 0.54
C PHE A 207 1.60 -7.19 -0.89
N ALA A 208 0.56 -7.68 -1.57
CA ALA A 208 0.27 -7.25 -2.93
C ALA A 208 -1.19 -6.78 -3.08
N PHE A 209 -1.38 -5.83 -4.00
CA PHE A 209 -2.64 -5.11 -4.13
C PHE A 209 -3.07 -4.96 -5.58
N VAL A 210 -4.36 -4.67 -5.76
CA VAL A 210 -4.99 -4.35 -7.05
C VAL A 210 -6.04 -3.27 -6.85
N GLY A 211 -6.16 -2.33 -7.77
CA GLY A 211 -7.17 -1.26 -7.69
C GLY A 211 -6.85 -0.07 -8.57
N PRO A 212 -7.74 0.91 -8.66
CA PRO A 212 -7.50 2.20 -9.28
C PRO A 212 -6.17 2.83 -8.86
N HIS A 213 -5.48 3.46 -9.79
CA HIS A 213 -4.14 4.04 -9.64
C HIS A 213 -3.00 3.05 -9.46
N LEU A 214 -3.24 1.72 -9.53
CA LEU A 214 -2.13 0.77 -9.62
C LEU A 214 -1.30 1.05 -10.87
N PRO A 215 0.04 1.21 -10.76
CA PRO A 215 0.90 1.37 -11.94
C PRO A 215 0.81 0.15 -12.86
N LEU A 216 0.40 0.35 -14.12
CA LEU A 216 0.25 -0.73 -15.09
C LEU A 216 1.55 -1.06 -15.82
N ASP A 217 2.56 -0.18 -15.75
CA ASP A 217 3.85 -0.32 -16.44
C ASP A 217 5.02 -0.63 -15.49
N ALA A 218 4.72 -0.90 -14.22
CA ALA A 218 5.72 -1.25 -13.22
C ALA A 218 5.99 -2.77 -13.21
N HIS A 219 6.92 -3.22 -12.33
CA HIS A 219 7.29 -4.63 -12.19
C HIS A 219 6.23 -5.50 -11.47
N PHE A 220 4.94 -5.15 -11.61
CA PHE A 220 3.85 -5.86 -10.95
C PHE A 220 3.08 -6.70 -11.96
N ALA A 221 3.05 -8.02 -11.75
CA ALA A 221 2.34 -8.96 -12.64
C ALA A 221 0.88 -8.53 -12.88
N MET A 222 0.14 -8.18 -11.84
CA MET A 222 -1.25 -7.75 -11.91
C MET A 222 -1.45 -6.55 -12.85
N GLY A 223 -0.65 -5.50 -12.68
CA GLY A 223 -0.74 -4.30 -13.55
C GLY A 223 -0.45 -4.62 -15.01
N ASN A 224 0.62 -5.38 -15.25
CA ASN A 224 1.01 -5.78 -16.61
C ASN A 224 -0.07 -6.64 -17.27
N PHE A 225 -0.65 -7.59 -16.55
CA PHE A 225 -1.71 -8.47 -17.09
C PHE A 225 -2.98 -7.68 -17.45
N ILE A 226 -3.39 -6.74 -16.59
CA ILE A 226 -4.53 -5.84 -16.88
C ILE A 226 -4.22 -4.98 -18.12
N ARG A 227 -3.04 -4.38 -18.20
CA ARG A 227 -2.63 -3.57 -19.36
C ARG A 227 -2.66 -4.37 -20.65
N ASP A 228 -2.01 -5.54 -20.67
CA ASP A 228 -1.88 -6.37 -21.87
C ASP A 228 -3.26 -6.85 -22.34
N ALA A 229 -4.09 -7.34 -21.40
CA ALA A 229 -5.45 -7.74 -21.69
C ALA A 229 -6.32 -6.60 -22.23
N MET A 230 -6.21 -5.38 -21.66
CA MET A 230 -6.96 -4.22 -22.14
C MET A 230 -6.58 -3.78 -23.56
N LYS A 231 -5.33 -4.02 -23.95
CA LYS A 231 -4.86 -3.77 -25.34
C LYS A 231 -5.23 -4.86 -26.31
N GLY A 232 -5.83 -5.97 -25.84
CA GLY A 232 -6.06 -7.18 -26.64
C GLY A 232 -4.76 -7.93 -27.00
N GLU A 233 -3.67 -7.63 -26.30
CA GLU A 233 -2.38 -8.28 -26.46
C GLU A 233 -2.32 -9.58 -25.64
N PRO A 234 -1.53 -10.59 -26.05
CA PRO A 234 -1.33 -11.79 -25.25
C PRO A 234 -0.72 -11.45 -23.88
N ILE A 235 -1.31 -12.04 -22.82
CA ILE A 235 -0.78 -11.90 -21.45
C ILE A 235 0.46 -12.78 -21.31
N LYS A 236 1.61 -12.15 -21.10
CA LYS A 236 2.91 -12.82 -21.02
C LYS A 236 3.25 -13.20 -19.58
N VAL A 237 3.38 -14.49 -19.31
CA VAL A 237 3.75 -15.04 -18.00
C VAL A 237 5.15 -15.67 -18.09
N LYS A 238 6.13 -15.09 -17.39
CA LYS A 238 7.52 -15.60 -17.40
C LYS A 238 7.65 -16.91 -16.64
N ASP A 239 7.04 -16.98 -15.45
CA ASP A 239 6.94 -18.17 -14.60
C ASP A 239 5.55 -18.15 -13.97
N GLY A 240 4.76 -19.16 -14.26
CA GLY A 240 3.37 -19.27 -13.81
C GLY A 240 3.20 -19.95 -12.45
N THR A 241 4.26 -20.54 -11.91
CA THR A 241 4.19 -21.38 -10.71
C THR A 241 4.16 -20.63 -9.38
N PRO A 242 4.79 -19.43 -9.20
CA PRO A 242 4.74 -18.73 -7.93
C PRO A 242 3.32 -18.37 -7.48
N TYR A 243 3.06 -18.57 -6.20
CA TYR A 243 1.78 -18.19 -5.58
C TYR A 243 1.83 -16.78 -5.03
N ARG A 244 0.78 -16.01 -5.31
CA ARG A 244 0.56 -14.66 -4.79
C ARG A 244 -0.89 -14.49 -4.37
N SER A 245 -1.12 -13.54 -3.49
CA SER A 245 -2.47 -13.07 -3.16
C SER A 245 -2.56 -11.57 -3.37
N TYR A 246 -3.77 -11.07 -3.61
CA TYR A 246 -3.99 -9.65 -3.89
C TYR A 246 -5.18 -9.13 -3.10
N LEU A 247 -4.98 -8.01 -2.41
CA LEU A 247 -6.05 -7.31 -1.70
C LEU A 247 -6.51 -6.10 -2.53
N TYR A 248 -7.82 -5.85 -2.57
CA TYR A 248 -8.34 -4.67 -3.24
C TYR A 248 -7.94 -3.39 -2.52
N ALA A 249 -7.73 -2.31 -3.28
CA ALA A 249 -7.20 -1.08 -2.72
C ALA A 249 -8.18 -0.34 -1.80
N ALA A 250 -9.49 -0.56 -1.91
CA ALA A 250 -10.43 -0.06 -0.90
C ALA A 250 -10.25 -0.78 0.44
N ASP A 251 -10.10 -2.11 0.42
CA ASP A 251 -9.80 -2.88 1.63
C ASP A 251 -8.46 -2.46 2.23
N LEU A 252 -7.43 -2.25 1.39
CA LEU A 252 -6.15 -1.68 1.85
C LEU A 252 -6.36 -0.37 2.61
N ALA A 253 -7.16 0.55 2.09
CA ALA A 253 -7.43 1.83 2.76
C ALA A 253 -8.16 1.63 4.10
N ILE A 254 -9.15 0.73 4.16
CA ILE A 254 -9.83 0.32 5.40
C ILE A 254 -8.80 -0.17 6.42
N TRP A 255 -7.93 -1.10 6.00
CA TRP A 255 -6.95 -1.71 6.89
C TRP A 255 -5.93 -0.69 7.40
N LEU A 256 -5.41 0.20 6.54
CA LEU A 256 -4.44 1.20 6.97
C LEU A 256 -5.04 2.20 7.96
N TRP A 257 -6.27 2.69 7.72
CA TRP A 257 -6.95 3.56 8.66
C TRP A 257 -7.25 2.84 9.99
N THR A 258 -7.70 1.60 9.94
CA THR A 258 -7.98 0.82 11.13
C THR A 258 -6.70 0.56 11.95
N ILE A 259 -5.60 0.18 11.30
CA ILE A 259 -4.32 -0.03 11.98
C ILE A 259 -3.78 1.28 12.57
N LEU A 260 -3.91 2.41 11.85
CA LEU A 260 -3.53 3.71 12.39
C LEU A 260 -4.28 4.03 13.70
N PHE A 261 -5.60 3.87 13.69
CA PHE A 261 -6.44 4.32 14.79
C PHE A 261 -6.59 3.30 15.92
N ALA A 262 -6.59 2.01 15.61
CA ALA A 262 -6.89 0.94 16.58
C ALA A 262 -5.78 -0.09 16.76
N GLY A 263 -4.76 -0.11 15.92
CA GLY A 263 -3.65 -1.06 16.04
C GLY A 263 -2.84 -0.86 17.31
N TRP A 264 -2.22 -1.93 17.82
CA TRP A 264 -1.35 -1.86 18.98
C TRP A 264 0.06 -1.44 18.60
N SER A 265 0.70 -0.64 19.45
CA SER A 265 2.06 -0.18 19.24
C SER A 265 3.07 -1.32 19.18
N CYS A 266 4.02 -1.22 18.26
CA CYS A 266 5.08 -2.22 18.05
C CYS A 266 4.55 -3.63 17.79
N HIS A 267 3.32 -3.73 17.31
CA HIS A 267 2.63 -4.99 17.02
C HIS A 267 2.29 -5.03 15.53
N PRO A 268 3.10 -5.73 14.69
CA PRO A 268 2.90 -5.71 13.26
C PRO A 268 1.64 -6.49 12.84
N TYR A 269 0.95 -5.97 11.82
CA TYR A 269 -0.18 -6.61 11.17
C TYR A 269 0.16 -6.89 9.71
N ASN A 270 -0.05 -8.11 9.26
CA ASN A 270 -0.02 -8.44 7.85
C ASN A 270 -1.22 -7.82 7.14
N VAL A 271 -0.96 -7.09 6.06
CA VAL A 271 -1.98 -6.44 5.23
C VAL A 271 -1.97 -7.06 3.84
N GLY A 272 -3.03 -7.79 3.51
CA GLY A 272 -3.12 -8.52 2.26
C GLY A 272 -4.29 -9.51 2.27
N SER A 273 -4.51 -10.19 1.16
CA SER A 273 -5.45 -11.31 1.08
C SER A 273 -4.75 -12.62 1.43
N ASN A 274 -5.43 -13.49 2.15
CA ASN A 274 -4.97 -14.88 2.40
C ASN A 274 -5.37 -15.85 1.27
N GLN A 275 -6.04 -15.38 0.22
CA GLN A 275 -6.43 -16.20 -0.93
C GLN A 275 -5.32 -16.19 -1.98
N GLY A 276 -4.43 -17.17 -1.90
CA GLY A 276 -3.31 -17.30 -2.82
C GLY A 276 -3.67 -18.11 -4.06
N LEU A 277 -3.14 -17.68 -5.22
CA LEU A 277 -3.28 -18.42 -6.48
C LEU A 277 -1.97 -18.38 -7.28
N PRO A 278 -1.72 -19.37 -8.16
CA PRO A 278 -0.58 -19.34 -9.08
C PRO A 278 -0.65 -18.13 -10.02
N ILE A 279 0.49 -17.60 -10.40
CA ILE A 279 0.56 -16.47 -11.36
C ILE A 279 -0.07 -16.85 -12.72
N SER A 280 0.03 -18.12 -13.14
CA SER A 280 -0.64 -18.61 -14.35
C SER A 280 -2.17 -18.51 -14.25
N ASP A 281 -2.74 -18.82 -13.09
CA ASP A 281 -4.17 -18.78 -12.89
C ASP A 281 -4.66 -17.32 -12.71
N LEU A 282 -3.83 -16.46 -12.12
CA LEU A 282 -4.09 -15.03 -12.11
C LEU A 282 -4.21 -14.47 -13.54
N ALA A 283 -3.30 -14.85 -14.44
CA ALA A 283 -3.33 -14.39 -15.83
C ALA A 283 -4.61 -14.84 -16.56
N LYS A 284 -5.02 -16.10 -16.36
CA LYS A 284 -6.29 -16.63 -16.89
C LYS A 284 -7.50 -15.88 -16.32
N LEU A 285 -7.46 -15.60 -15.01
CA LEU A 285 -8.53 -14.85 -14.33
C LEU A 285 -8.65 -13.44 -14.90
N VAL A 286 -7.56 -12.73 -15.09
CA VAL A 286 -7.55 -11.40 -15.72
C VAL A 286 -8.12 -11.47 -17.15
N ALA A 287 -7.68 -12.43 -17.97
CA ALA A 287 -8.19 -12.61 -19.33
C ALA A 287 -9.71 -12.89 -19.35
N LEU A 288 -10.22 -13.59 -18.34
CA LEU A 288 -11.64 -13.89 -18.19
C LEU A 288 -12.45 -12.65 -17.77
N GLN A 289 -11.96 -11.92 -16.75
CA GLN A 289 -12.72 -10.86 -16.10
C GLN A 289 -12.79 -9.56 -16.92
N LEU A 290 -11.83 -9.30 -17.81
CA LEU A 290 -11.82 -8.08 -18.59
C LEU A 290 -12.82 -8.03 -19.74
N GLN A 291 -13.44 -9.18 -20.11
CA GLN A 291 -14.45 -9.29 -21.17
C GLN A 291 -14.03 -8.62 -22.50
N VAL A 292 -12.76 -8.74 -22.85
CA VAL A 292 -12.22 -8.28 -24.14
C VAL A 292 -12.42 -9.38 -25.18
N PHE A 293 -12.82 -9.03 -26.40
CA PHE A 293 -13.01 -9.96 -27.50
C PHE A 293 -12.17 -9.54 -28.72
N PRO A 294 -11.39 -10.47 -29.33
CA PRO A 294 -11.20 -11.85 -28.84
C PRO A 294 -10.52 -11.88 -27.48
N ARG A 295 -10.78 -12.95 -26.69
CA ARG A 295 -10.13 -13.08 -25.38
C ARG A 295 -8.62 -13.18 -25.57
N PRO A 296 -7.80 -12.41 -24.80
CA PRO A 296 -6.36 -12.48 -24.90
C PRO A 296 -5.81 -13.88 -24.55
N ASP A 297 -4.89 -14.38 -25.35
CA ASP A 297 -4.17 -15.60 -25.04
C ASP A 297 -3.28 -15.41 -23.82
N VAL A 298 -3.15 -16.46 -23.00
CA VAL A 298 -2.16 -16.50 -21.91
C VAL A 298 -0.97 -17.33 -22.36
N VAL A 299 0.17 -16.68 -22.56
CA VAL A 299 1.39 -17.32 -23.06
C VAL A 299 2.42 -17.41 -21.94
N THR A 300 2.75 -18.64 -21.53
CA THR A 300 3.75 -18.88 -20.50
C THR A 300 5.12 -19.15 -21.15
N PHE A 301 6.14 -18.42 -20.70
CA PHE A 301 7.53 -18.59 -21.13
C PHE A 301 8.34 -19.14 -19.94
N GLY A 302 9.10 -20.19 -20.13
CA GLY A 302 10.01 -20.71 -19.12
C GLY A 302 9.69 -22.11 -18.64
N LYS A 303 10.51 -22.63 -17.73
CA LYS A 303 10.38 -23.98 -17.22
C LYS A 303 9.17 -24.08 -16.29
N SER A 304 8.32 -25.04 -16.51
CA SER A 304 7.31 -25.49 -15.56
C SER A 304 8.07 -26.15 -14.39
N GLY A 305 8.13 -25.47 -13.24
CA GLY A 305 8.71 -26.05 -12.03
C GLY A 305 7.75 -26.96 -11.30
N ASP A 306 8.23 -27.64 -10.26
CA ASP A 306 7.38 -28.40 -9.35
C ASP A 306 6.46 -27.45 -8.58
N ILE A 307 5.15 -27.64 -8.74
CA ILE A 307 4.12 -26.82 -8.09
C ILE A 307 4.22 -26.91 -6.57
N ALA A 308 4.63 -28.06 -6.01
CA ALA A 308 4.76 -28.23 -4.56
C ALA A 308 5.90 -27.40 -3.96
N ALA A 309 6.99 -27.18 -4.73
CA ALA A 309 8.15 -26.37 -4.32
C ALA A 309 8.05 -24.89 -4.78
N SER A 310 6.92 -24.46 -5.34
CA SER A 310 6.76 -23.13 -5.91
C SER A 310 6.84 -22.03 -4.85
N PRO A 311 7.55 -20.92 -5.13
CA PRO A 311 7.65 -19.80 -4.22
C PRO A 311 6.29 -19.23 -3.87
N ARG A 312 6.05 -19.01 -2.58
CA ARG A 312 4.82 -18.40 -2.05
C ARG A 312 5.12 -17.00 -1.50
N TYR A 313 4.12 -16.13 -1.53
CA TYR A 313 4.13 -14.83 -0.86
C TYR A 313 2.70 -14.48 -0.48
N ILE A 314 2.24 -15.12 0.60
CA ILE A 314 0.85 -15.09 1.04
C ILE A 314 0.81 -14.81 2.55
N PRO A 315 0.15 -13.74 3.01
CA PRO A 315 0.04 -13.44 4.44
C PRO A 315 -0.93 -14.37 5.16
N GLY A 316 -0.61 -14.72 6.39
CA GLY A 316 -1.61 -15.05 7.40
C GLY A 316 -2.22 -13.75 7.90
N ILE A 317 -3.55 -13.68 7.97
CA ILE A 317 -4.28 -12.48 8.39
C ILE A 317 -5.09 -12.67 9.67
N THR A 318 -4.84 -13.75 10.39
CA THR A 318 -5.59 -14.10 11.60
C THR A 318 -5.53 -13.00 12.65
N ARG A 319 -4.35 -12.43 12.87
CA ARG A 319 -4.17 -11.31 13.80
C ARG A 319 -5.02 -10.10 13.47
N ALA A 320 -4.95 -9.63 12.22
CA ALA A 320 -5.73 -8.49 11.76
C ALA A 320 -7.25 -8.73 11.89
N LYS A 321 -7.68 -9.97 11.62
CA LYS A 321 -9.08 -10.38 11.76
C LYS A 321 -9.54 -10.44 13.23
N GLU A 322 -8.77 -11.07 14.10
CA GLU A 322 -9.18 -11.31 15.49
C GLU A 322 -9.07 -10.05 16.36
N GLU A 323 -8.02 -9.25 16.16
CA GLU A 323 -7.77 -8.08 17.00
C GLU A 323 -8.44 -6.80 16.47
N LEU A 324 -8.60 -6.66 15.16
CA LEU A 324 -9.09 -5.44 14.53
C LEU A 324 -10.38 -5.64 13.72
N GLY A 325 -10.91 -6.85 13.64
CA GLY A 325 -12.11 -7.16 12.86
C GLY A 325 -11.95 -7.00 11.35
N LEU A 326 -10.70 -6.97 10.85
CA LEU A 326 -10.42 -6.76 9.44
C LEU A 326 -10.69 -8.02 8.61
N ALA A 327 -11.31 -7.84 7.44
CA ALA A 327 -11.62 -8.91 6.50
C ALA A 327 -11.29 -8.51 5.06
N VAL A 328 -11.22 -9.48 4.18
CA VAL A 328 -11.17 -9.27 2.73
C VAL A 328 -12.60 -9.14 2.24
N GLU A 329 -13.06 -7.91 2.00
CA GLU A 329 -14.44 -7.60 1.65
C GLU A 329 -14.69 -7.72 0.15
N VAL A 330 -13.70 -7.35 -0.67
CA VAL A 330 -13.81 -7.39 -2.14
C VAL A 330 -13.05 -8.60 -2.69
N SER A 331 -13.77 -9.51 -3.35
CA SER A 331 -13.16 -10.68 -4.00
C SER A 331 -12.20 -10.26 -5.11
N LEU A 332 -11.20 -11.11 -5.40
CA LEU A 332 -10.20 -10.82 -6.44
C LEU A 332 -10.84 -10.60 -7.82
N ASP A 333 -11.87 -11.35 -8.16
CA ASP A 333 -12.62 -11.22 -9.42
C ASP A 333 -13.21 -9.82 -9.56
N HIS A 334 -13.94 -9.37 -8.55
CA HIS A 334 -14.51 -8.02 -8.50
C HIS A 334 -13.43 -6.94 -8.48
N ALA A 335 -12.34 -7.15 -7.77
CA ALA A 335 -11.21 -6.22 -7.71
C ALA A 335 -10.58 -6.00 -9.10
N ILE A 336 -10.41 -7.07 -9.88
CA ILE A 336 -9.92 -7.00 -11.26
C ILE A 336 -10.91 -6.25 -12.14
N GLN A 337 -12.20 -6.58 -12.08
CA GLN A 337 -13.25 -5.91 -12.86
C GLN A 337 -13.34 -4.42 -12.55
N LYS A 338 -13.39 -4.05 -11.26
CA LYS A 338 -13.43 -2.66 -10.81
C LYS A 338 -12.23 -1.87 -11.32
N THR A 339 -11.02 -2.45 -11.19
CA THR A 339 -9.79 -1.84 -11.68
C THR A 339 -9.83 -1.62 -13.18
N ALA A 340 -10.20 -2.64 -13.94
CA ALA A 340 -10.27 -2.56 -15.41
C ALA A 340 -11.32 -1.55 -15.88
N ASN A 341 -12.51 -1.53 -15.26
CA ASN A 341 -13.58 -0.59 -15.59
C ASN A 341 -13.14 0.85 -15.32
N TRP A 342 -12.48 1.10 -14.19
CA TRP A 342 -11.94 2.41 -13.88
C TRP A 342 -10.87 2.84 -14.90
N VAL A 343 -9.93 1.95 -15.26
CA VAL A 343 -8.93 2.25 -16.30
C VAL A 343 -9.59 2.55 -17.64
N LYS A 344 -10.60 1.75 -18.06
CA LYS A 344 -11.35 1.97 -19.32
C LYS A 344 -12.06 3.32 -19.37
N ALA A 345 -12.65 3.75 -18.25
CA ALA A 345 -13.37 5.02 -18.19
C ALA A 345 -12.46 6.24 -18.41
N PHE A 346 -11.15 6.08 -18.22
CA PHE A 346 -10.16 7.14 -18.33
C PHE A 346 -8.99 6.84 -19.28
N ALA A 347 -9.07 5.71 -20.02
CA ALA A 347 -8.08 5.30 -21.04
C ALA A 347 -8.21 6.02 -22.42
#